data_96b0ee2be6196b97204a934736a7161a
#
_entry.id   96b0ee2be6196b97204a934736a7161a
#
_cell.length_a   1.000
_cell.length_b   1.000
_cell.length_c   1.000
_cell.angle_alpha   90.00
_cell.angle_beta   90.00
_cell.angle_gamma   90.00
#
_symmetry.space_group_name_H-M   'P 1'
#
loop_
_entity.id
_entity.type
_entity.pdbx_description
1 polymer ?
#
loop_
_entity_poly.entity_id
_entity_poly.type
_entity_poly.pdbx_seq_one_letter_code
_entity_poly.pdbx_strand_id
1 'polypeptide(L)'
;MEYKKITPNLIVKDVSASLAFYEEVLSLPRAIVVPDQPPFVFASVTAGGIEIFFNQQENVAAEPLEFSKDLAGRPIGGSFTMFIEVEGIEEILERVKTHQARIVMPLQEMFYGMKEFAFLDPDGYIVTIAERTK
;
A
#
# COMPACT_ATOMS: atom_id res chain seq x y z
N MET A 1 14.31 -17.46 19.53
CA MET A 1 13.88 -16.66 18.35
C MET A 1 12.45 -16.22 18.54
N GLU A 2 12.18 -14.97 18.23
CA GLU A 2 10.83 -14.40 18.38
C GLU A 2 10.52 -13.53 17.17
N TYR A 3 9.38 -13.78 16.53
CA TYR A 3 8.92 -12.94 15.42
C TYR A 3 8.22 -11.71 15.99
N LYS A 4 8.61 -10.52 15.50
CA LYS A 4 8.08 -9.25 16.00
C LYS A 4 7.01 -8.67 15.09
N LYS A 5 7.31 -8.56 13.80
CA LYS A 5 6.42 -7.84 12.88
C LYS A 5 6.89 -8.05 11.44
N ILE A 6 5.97 -7.99 10.52
CA ILE A 6 6.31 -7.88 9.11
C ILE A 6 5.77 -6.54 8.60
N THR A 7 6.58 -5.83 7.84
CA THR A 7 6.21 -4.54 7.26
C THR A 7 6.42 -4.59 5.75
N PRO A 8 5.35 -4.48 4.96
CA PRO A 8 5.51 -4.31 3.51
C PRO A 8 6.35 -3.09 3.21
N ASN A 9 7.34 -3.26 2.36
CA ASN A 9 8.27 -2.20 2.00
C ASN A 9 8.17 -2.00 0.49
N LEU A 10 7.38 -1.01 0.07
CA LEU A 10 7.04 -0.80 -1.32
C LEU A 10 8.01 0.16 -1.98
N ILE A 11 8.51 -0.25 -3.14
CA ILE A 11 9.25 0.66 -4.01
C ILE A 11 8.20 1.36 -4.87
N VAL A 12 8.21 2.68 -4.86
CA VAL A 12 7.18 3.49 -5.54
C VAL A 12 7.84 4.56 -6.41
N LYS A 13 7.12 5.04 -7.40
CA LYS A 13 7.63 6.08 -8.29
C LYS A 13 7.67 7.44 -7.62
N ASP A 14 6.70 7.72 -6.74
CA ASP A 14 6.55 9.02 -6.09
C ASP A 14 5.99 8.82 -4.69
N VAL A 15 6.83 8.94 -3.69
CA VAL A 15 6.44 8.74 -2.28
C VAL A 15 5.33 9.70 -1.87
N SER A 16 5.37 10.95 -2.31
CA SER A 16 4.34 11.93 -1.96
C SER A 16 2.97 11.52 -2.49
N ALA A 17 2.91 10.99 -3.71
CA ALA A 17 1.66 10.51 -4.31
C ALA A 17 1.14 9.28 -3.56
N SER A 18 2.03 8.36 -3.19
CA SER A 18 1.64 7.18 -2.42
C SER A 18 1.09 7.56 -1.05
N LEU A 19 1.77 8.49 -0.34
CA LEU A 19 1.28 8.97 0.96
C LEU A 19 -0.12 9.55 0.85
N ALA A 20 -0.33 10.46 -0.12
CA ALA A 20 -1.62 11.10 -0.30
C ALA A 20 -2.70 10.05 -0.55
N PHE A 21 -2.42 9.07 -1.41
CA PHE A 21 -3.38 8.03 -1.75
C PHE A 21 -3.76 7.20 -0.52
N TYR A 22 -2.77 6.71 0.21
CA TYR A 22 -3.04 5.84 1.37
C TYR A 22 -3.69 6.60 2.52
N GLU A 23 -3.36 7.88 2.70
CA GLU A 23 -4.03 8.73 3.69
C GLU A 23 -5.50 8.96 3.31
N GLU A 24 -5.75 9.31 2.06
CA GLU A 24 -7.09 9.70 1.61
C GLU A 24 -8.02 8.51 1.41
N VAL A 25 -7.50 7.41 0.86
CA VAL A 25 -8.33 6.23 0.56
C VAL A 25 -8.49 5.32 1.77
N LEU A 26 -7.39 5.04 2.47
CA LEU A 26 -7.39 4.08 3.58
C LEU A 26 -7.32 4.72 4.95
N SER A 27 -7.27 6.06 5.03
CA SER A 27 -7.15 6.78 6.29
C SER A 27 -5.95 6.33 7.13
N LEU A 28 -4.85 6.02 6.47
CA LEU A 28 -3.62 5.62 7.14
C LEU A 28 -2.76 6.87 7.34
N PRO A 29 -2.60 7.34 8.59
CA PRO A 29 -1.80 8.53 8.83
C PRO A 29 -0.32 8.25 8.63
N ARG A 30 0.39 9.27 8.15
CA ARG A 30 1.84 9.17 8.02
C ARG A 30 2.49 9.13 9.40
N ALA A 31 3.52 8.33 9.55
CA ALA A 31 4.28 8.23 10.79
C ALA A 31 5.67 8.86 10.63
N ILE A 32 6.39 8.48 9.59
CA ILE A 32 7.75 8.97 9.32
C ILE A 32 7.80 9.48 7.89
N VAL A 33 8.48 10.60 7.69
CA VAL A 33 8.81 11.11 6.36
C VAL A 33 10.29 11.51 6.34
N VAL A 34 10.96 11.27 5.22
CA VAL A 34 12.37 11.64 5.04
C VAL A 34 12.51 12.21 3.63
N PRO A 35 13.07 13.40 3.49
CA PRO A 35 13.38 14.39 4.53
C PRO A 35 12.12 15.01 5.12
N ASP A 36 12.26 15.98 6.01
CA ASP A 36 11.11 16.62 6.69
C ASP A 36 10.16 17.34 5.73
N GLN A 37 10.68 17.78 4.59
CA GLN A 37 9.90 18.51 3.58
C GLN A 37 9.97 17.76 2.26
N PRO A 38 8.89 17.78 1.44
CA PRO A 38 8.93 17.14 0.14
C PRO A 38 9.95 17.78 -0.80
N PRO A 39 10.46 17.03 -1.79
CA PRO A 39 10.04 15.66 -2.12
C PRO A 39 10.62 14.64 -1.15
N PHE A 40 9.79 13.66 -0.76
CA PHE A 40 10.21 12.61 0.17
C PHE A 40 10.90 11.46 -0.56
N VAL A 41 11.88 10.86 0.08
CA VAL A 41 12.56 9.66 -0.43
C VAL A 41 12.12 8.40 0.29
N PHE A 42 11.57 8.57 1.49
CA PHE A 42 11.03 7.49 2.31
C PHE A 42 9.86 8.00 3.13
N ALA A 43 8.88 7.16 3.35
CA ALA A 43 7.80 7.47 4.29
C ALA A 43 7.21 6.19 4.84
N SER A 44 6.49 6.32 5.95
CA SER A 44 5.69 5.24 6.47
C SER A 44 4.31 5.74 6.87
N VAL A 45 3.33 4.84 6.77
CA VAL A 45 1.98 5.02 7.29
C VAL A 45 1.71 3.91 8.29
N THR A 46 0.92 4.21 9.32
CA THR A 46 0.62 3.22 10.34
C THR A 46 -0.73 3.50 10.98
N ALA A 47 -1.48 2.44 11.25
CA ALA A 47 -2.72 2.49 12.03
C ALA A 47 -3.10 1.06 12.43
N GLY A 48 -3.46 0.86 13.70
CA GLY A 48 -3.84 -0.45 14.19
C GLY A 48 -2.74 -1.47 13.94
N GLY A 49 -3.05 -2.59 13.30
CA GLY A 49 -2.09 -3.63 12.98
C GLY A 49 -1.35 -3.43 11.68
N ILE A 50 -1.42 -2.24 11.10
CA ILE A 50 -0.88 -1.97 9.76
C ILE A 50 0.29 -1.02 9.83
N GLU A 51 1.36 -1.36 9.11
CA GLU A 51 2.45 -0.43 8.82
C GLU A 51 2.93 -0.72 7.40
N ILE A 52 3.14 0.33 6.61
CA ILE A 52 3.63 0.21 5.23
C ILE A 52 4.75 1.23 5.05
N PHE A 53 5.85 0.79 4.45
CA PHE A 53 6.97 1.66 4.05
C PHE A 53 6.88 1.95 2.57
N PHE A 54 7.25 3.19 2.20
CA PHE A 54 7.39 3.60 0.80
C PHE A 54 8.80 4.12 0.57
N ASN A 55 9.45 3.61 -0.47
CA ASN A 55 10.78 4.03 -0.86
C ASN A 55 10.76 4.53 -2.29
N GLN A 56 11.34 5.69 -2.52
CA GLN A 56 11.42 6.31 -3.83
C GLN A 56 12.31 5.46 -4.74
N GLN A 57 11.78 5.01 -5.86
CA GLN A 57 12.50 4.14 -6.80
C GLN A 57 13.84 4.74 -7.22
N GLU A 58 13.84 6.01 -7.58
CA GLU A 58 15.02 6.72 -8.03
C GLU A 58 16.14 6.67 -6.99
N ASN A 59 15.78 6.84 -5.71
CA ASN A 59 16.76 6.85 -4.62
C ASN A 59 17.28 5.45 -4.31
N VAL A 60 16.43 4.43 -4.37
CA VAL A 60 16.86 3.05 -4.18
C VAL A 60 17.87 2.66 -5.27
N ALA A 61 17.61 3.04 -6.51
CA ALA A 61 18.49 2.74 -7.62
C ALA A 61 19.83 3.47 -7.51
N ALA A 62 19.84 4.66 -6.90
CA ALA A 62 21.04 5.49 -6.79
C ALA A 62 21.90 5.11 -5.58
N GLU A 63 21.33 4.49 -4.55
CA GLU A 63 22.08 4.11 -3.36
C GLU A 63 22.79 2.78 -3.55
N PRO A 64 24.01 2.63 -2.99
CA PRO A 64 24.75 1.38 -3.12
C PRO A 64 24.25 0.33 -2.12
N LEU A 65 22.97 0.01 -2.16
CA LEU A 65 22.42 -1.06 -1.35
C LEU A 65 22.73 -2.41 -1.98
N GLU A 66 22.98 -3.41 -1.15
CA GLU A 66 23.31 -4.76 -1.62
C GLU A 66 22.27 -5.32 -2.59
N PHE A 67 21.00 -5.03 -2.34
CA PHE A 67 19.92 -5.58 -3.15
C PHE A 67 19.48 -4.68 -4.31
N SER A 68 20.11 -3.50 -4.49
CA SER A 68 19.71 -2.57 -5.56
C SER A 68 19.80 -3.20 -6.94
N LYS A 69 20.83 -3.99 -7.17
CA LYS A 69 21.02 -4.69 -8.45
C LYS A 69 19.90 -5.70 -8.71
N ASP A 70 19.47 -6.39 -7.66
CA ASP A 70 18.41 -7.39 -7.77
C ASP A 70 17.06 -6.75 -8.01
N LEU A 71 16.86 -5.52 -7.53
CA LEU A 71 15.61 -4.78 -7.77
C LEU A 71 15.56 -4.16 -9.17
N ALA A 72 16.73 -3.88 -9.76
CA ALA A 72 16.81 -3.25 -11.06
C ALA A 72 16.09 -4.10 -12.12
N GLY A 73 15.22 -3.45 -12.89
CA GLY A 73 14.46 -4.14 -13.93
C GLY A 73 13.26 -4.93 -13.46
N ARG A 74 13.03 -5.06 -12.17
CA ARG A 74 11.82 -5.70 -11.67
C ARG A 74 10.65 -4.71 -11.79
N PRO A 75 9.48 -5.17 -12.25
CA PRO A 75 8.34 -4.26 -12.39
C PRO A 75 7.84 -3.83 -11.01
N ILE A 76 7.54 -2.54 -10.89
CA ILE A 76 6.87 -2.00 -9.71
C ILE A 76 5.43 -2.50 -9.73
N GLY A 77 4.94 -2.91 -8.56
CA GLY A 77 3.58 -3.43 -8.43
C GLY A 77 3.47 -4.92 -8.69
N GLY A 78 4.24 -5.44 -9.60
CA GLY A 78 4.42 -6.86 -9.92
C GLY A 78 3.32 -7.80 -9.46
N SER A 79 3.72 -8.93 -8.89
CA SER A 79 2.79 -9.97 -8.40
C SER A 79 2.54 -9.89 -6.89
N PHE A 80 3.03 -8.86 -6.22
CA PHE A 80 2.78 -8.66 -4.80
C PHE A 80 1.39 -8.06 -4.59
N THR A 81 0.64 -8.63 -3.67
CA THR A 81 -0.68 -8.11 -3.30
C THR A 81 -0.76 -7.95 -1.78
N MET A 82 -1.52 -6.96 -1.34
CA MET A 82 -1.81 -6.78 0.08
C MET A 82 -3.25 -7.19 0.35
N PHE A 83 -3.44 -7.88 1.47
CA PHE A 83 -4.76 -8.28 1.94
C PHE A 83 -4.97 -7.60 3.30
N ILE A 84 -5.90 -6.66 3.34
CA ILE A 84 -6.14 -5.84 4.54
C ILE A 84 -7.53 -6.11 5.05
N GLU A 85 -7.63 -6.62 6.27
CA GLU A 85 -8.91 -6.84 6.93
C GLU A 85 -9.32 -5.58 7.66
N VAL A 86 -10.58 -5.16 7.47
CA VAL A 86 -11.12 -3.91 8.02
C VAL A 86 -12.51 -4.14 8.60
N GLU A 87 -13.01 -3.13 9.30
CA GLU A 87 -14.42 -2.92 9.54
C GLU A 87 -14.79 -1.64 8.80
N GLY A 88 -15.91 -1.65 8.04
CA GLY A 88 -16.32 -0.50 7.26
C GLY A 88 -15.86 -0.51 5.81
N ILE A 89 -15.92 -1.66 5.17
CA ILE A 89 -15.45 -1.84 3.80
C ILE A 89 -16.16 -0.92 2.80
N GLU A 90 -17.45 -0.64 3.01
CA GLU A 90 -18.23 0.21 2.10
C GLU A 90 -17.70 1.64 2.08
N GLU A 91 -17.22 2.14 3.22
CA GLU A 91 -16.63 3.48 3.29
C GLU A 91 -15.37 3.57 2.44
N ILE A 92 -14.54 2.54 2.51
CA ILE A 92 -13.31 2.48 1.69
C ILE A 92 -13.66 2.39 0.21
N LEU A 93 -14.66 1.58 -0.13
CA LEU A 93 -15.11 1.45 -1.52
C LEU A 93 -15.53 2.81 -2.09
N GLU A 94 -16.26 3.61 -1.31
CA GLU A 94 -16.67 4.94 -1.76
C GLU A 94 -15.46 5.87 -1.97
N ARG A 95 -14.47 5.80 -1.11
CA ARG A 95 -13.24 6.59 -1.26
C ARG A 95 -12.45 6.17 -2.50
N VAL A 96 -12.37 4.87 -2.75
CA VAL A 96 -11.71 4.34 -3.95
C VAL A 96 -12.39 4.87 -5.21
N LYS A 97 -13.72 4.87 -5.22
CA LYS A 97 -14.50 5.40 -6.35
C LYS A 97 -14.29 6.91 -6.51
N THR A 98 -14.30 7.66 -5.41
CA THR A 98 -14.09 9.11 -5.43
C THR A 98 -12.72 9.46 -6.01
N HIS A 99 -11.70 8.68 -5.67
CA HIS A 99 -10.34 8.86 -6.18
C HIS A 99 -10.14 8.27 -7.57
N GLN A 100 -11.17 7.64 -8.12
CA GLN A 100 -11.13 7.02 -9.45
C GLN A 100 -10.01 5.99 -9.58
N ALA A 101 -9.67 5.31 -8.48
CA ALA A 101 -8.73 4.22 -8.53
C ALA A 101 -9.36 3.05 -9.29
N ARG A 102 -8.55 2.29 -9.99
CA ARG A 102 -9.05 1.17 -10.78
C ARG A 102 -9.42 0.00 -9.89
N ILE A 103 -10.70 -0.38 -9.91
CA ILE A 103 -11.17 -1.58 -9.21
C ILE A 103 -10.92 -2.78 -10.12
N VAL A 104 -10.13 -3.73 -9.62
CA VAL A 104 -9.78 -4.95 -10.38
C VAL A 104 -10.61 -6.15 -9.95
N MET A 105 -11.26 -6.08 -8.79
CA MET A 105 -12.22 -7.08 -8.34
C MET A 105 -13.36 -6.36 -7.63
N PRO A 106 -14.61 -6.48 -8.13
CA PRO A 106 -15.73 -5.79 -7.50
C PRO A 106 -16.07 -6.40 -6.15
N LEU A 107 -16.77 -5.60 -5.31
CA LEU A 107 -17.21 -6.07 -4.00
C LEU A 107 -18.09 -7.29 -4.15
N GLN A 108 -17.73 -8.36 -3.44
CA GLN A 108 -18.46 -9.62 -3.49
C GLN A 108 -18.24 -10.42 -2.22
N GLU A 109 -19.15 -11.32 -1.93
CA GLU A 109 -19.00 -12.24 -0.82
C GLU A 109 -18.21 -13.45 -1.28
N MET A 110 -17.26 -13.87 -0.43
CA MET A 110 -16.45 -15.06 -0.66
C MET A 110 -17.01 -16.22 0.16
N PHE A 111 -16.77 -17.44 -0.33
CA PHE A 111 -17.30 -18.64 0.33
C PHE A 111 -16.76 -18.84 1.76
N TYR A 112 -15.66 -18.19 2.09
CA TYR A 112 -14.99 -18.34 3.39
C TYR A 112 -15.42 -17.28 4.42
N GLY A 113 -16.53 -16.59 4.21
CA GLY A 113 -17.10 -15.68 5.21
C GLY A 113 -16.51 -14.29 5.22
N MET A 114 -16.01 -13.84 4.09
CA MET A 114 -15.49 -12.50 3.90
C MET A 114 -16.21 -11.85 2.73
N LYS A 115 -16.40 -10.53 2.80
CA LYS A 115 -16.71 -9.76 1.59
C LYS A 115 -15.48 -8.94 1.24
N GLU A 116 -15.15 -8.88 -0.03
CA GLU A 116 -13.88 -8.34 -0.51
C GLU A 116 -14.05 -7.54 -1.79
N PHE A 117 -13.17 -6.57 -1.98
CA PHE A 117 -12.94 -5.96 -3.28
C PHE A 117 -11.45 -5.63 -3.38
N ALA A 118 -10.97 -5.39 -4.61
CA ALA A 118 -9.56 -5.08 -4.82
C ALA A 118 -9.41 -3.94 -5.81
N PHE A 119 -8.39 -3.12 -5.59
CA PHE A 119 -8.10 -1.98 -6.44
C PHE A 119 -6.59 -1.80 -6.59
N LEU A 120 -6.20 -0.97 -7.54
CA LEU A 120 -4.79 -0.64 -7.76
C LEU A 120 -4.44 0.66 -7.06
N ASP A 121 -3.28 0.68 -6.41
CA ASP A 121 -2.71 1.93 -5.91
C ASP A 121 -2.02 2.69 -7.07
N PRO A 122 -1.43 3.87 -6.83
CA PRO A 122 -0.82 4.66 -7.92
C PRO A 122 0.27 3.94 -8.70
N ASP A 123 0.94 2.97 -8.11
CA ASP A 123 2.02 2.23 -8.77
C ASP A 123 1.58 0.88 -9.33
N GLY A 124 0.30 0.55 -9.18
CA GLY A 124 -0.24 -0.71 -9.66
C GLY A 124 -0.13 -1.86 -8.67
N TYR A 125 0.19 -1.59 -7.42
CA TYR A 125 0.09 -2.61 -6.38
C TYR A 125 -1.38 -2.95 -6.16
N ILE A 126 -1.69 -4.23 -6.08
CA ILE A 126 -3.05 -4.69 -5.83
C ILE A 126 -3.31 -4.66 -4.34
N VAL A 127 -4.35 -3.95 -3.93
CA VAL A 127 -4.80 -3.86 -2.54
C VAL A 127 -6.17 -4.51 -2.45
N THR A 128 -6.25 -5.60 -1.67
CA THR A 128 -7.53 -6.26 -1.39
C THR A 128 -7.99 -5.82 -0.01
N ILE A 129 -9.23 -5.35 0.07
CA ILE A 129 -9.88 -5.00 1.32
C ILE A 129 -10.90 -6.06 1.63
N ALA A 130 -10.91 -6.53 2.86
CA ALA A 130 -11.78 -7.63 3.28
C ALA A 130 -12.43 -7.32 4.61
N GLU A 131 -13.68 -7.73 4.75
CA GLU A 131 -14.43 -7.58 6.00
C GLU A 131 -15.16 -8.88 6.29
N ARG A 132 -15.11 -9.34 7.53
CA ARG A 132 -15.80 -10.57 7.91
C ARG A 132 -17.31 -10.37 7.86
N THR A 133 -17.99 -11.35 7.31
CA THR A 133 -19.45 -11.35 7.23
C THR A 133 -20.09 -12.09 8.41
N LYS A 134 -19.28 -12.54 9.35
CA LYS A 134 -19.58 -13.23 10.62
C LYS A 134 -19.16 -14.67 10.63
#